data_53f56f349ca728024d916945ea355a5b
#
_entry.id   53f56f349ca728024d916945ea355a5b
#
_cell.length_a   1.000
_cell.length_b   1.000
_cell.length_c   1.000
_cell.angle_alpha   90.00
_cell.angle_beta   90.00
_cell.angle_gamma   90.00
#
_symmetry.space_group_name_H-M   'P 1'
#
loop_
_entity.id
_entity.type
_entity.pdbx_description
1 polymer ?
#
loop_
_entity_poly.entity_id
_entity_poly.type
_entity_poly.pdbx_seq_one_letter_code
_entity_poly.pdbx_strand_id
1 'polypeptide(L)'
;KVMSMFCYQCQETAMGTGCTLKGVCGKTSEVANLQDLLLFVVRGIAVYNEHLRKEGQSSEQADKFIYDALFITITNANFDKVAITEKIKEGLKLKKELAGKVKIENAPDECLWDGNEEEFEEKSKTVGVLRTPNEDIRSLKELVHYGLKGMAAYVEHAHNLGYQSPEIFAFMQHALSELTRNDITVEELVQLTLETGKHGVSAMAQLDKANTSSYGNPEISQVNLGVRNHPGILISGHDLKDLEELLEQTEGTGIDVYTHSEMLPAHYYPQLKKYKHLAGNYGNAWWKQKEEFESFNGPILFTSNCIVPPRANASYKDRIYITGACGLEGAHYIPERKDGKPKDFSALIAHAKQCQPPVAIENGTLIGGFAHAQVTALADKVVDAVKSGAIRKFFVMAGCDGRMKSREYYTEFAQKLPGDTVILTAGCAKYRYNKLALGDINGIPRVLDAGQCNDSYSLAVIALKLKEIFGLDDVNQLPIVYNIAWYEQKAVIVLLALLALGVKHIHLGPTLPAFLSPNVKNVLIEQFGIGGISTVDEDIVKFLS
;
A
#
# COMPACT_ATOMS: atom_id res chain seq x y z
N LYS A 1 26.53 3.94 20.70
CA LYS A 1 26.71 3.67 19.26
C LYS A 1 26.30 4.91 18.46
N VAL A 2 27.14 5.32 17.52
CA VAL A 2 26.84 6.45 16.64
C VAL A 2 25.74 6.03 15.68
N MET A 3 24.70 6.86 15.53
CA MET A 3 23.60 6.65 14.59
C MET A 3 24.11 6.70 13.15
N SER A 4 23.79 5.68 12.34
CA SER A 4 24.19 5.58 10.93
C SER A 4 23.05 5.80 9.94
N MET A 5 21.82 5.79 10.41
CA MET A 5 20.59 6.06 9.64
C MET A 5 19.51 6.56 10.59
N PHE A 6 18.41 7.08 10.03
CA PHE A 6 17.19 7.27 10.80
C PHE A 6 15.97 6.98 9.92
N CYS A 7 15.09 6.10 10.38
CA CYS A 7 13.83 5.81 9.70
C CYS A 7 12.75 5.41 10.69
N TYR A 8 11.60 6.06 10.63
CA TYR A 8 10.45 5.75 11.48
C TYR A 8 9.12 5.68 10.70
N GLN A 9 9.22 5.37 9.39
CA GLN A 9 8.05 5.44 8.51
C GLN A 9 7.04 4.31 8.68
N CYS A 10 7.43 3.15 9.23
CA CYS A 10 6.55 1.99 9.38
C CYS A 10 6.21 1.71 10.84
N GLN A 11 5.16 0.91 11.04
CA GLN A 11 4.67 0.56 12.38
C GLN A 11 5.69 -0.27 13.17
N GLU A 12 6.54 -1.07 12.49
CA GLU A 12 7.53 -1.93 13.13
C GLU A 12 8.88 -1.24 13.39
N THR A 13 8.96 0.07 13.22
CA THR A 13 10.21 0.79 13.47
C THR A 13 10.79 0.48 14.86
N ALA A 14 12.10 0.39 14.96
CA ALA A 14 12.78 -0.07 16.16
C ALA A 14 12.33 0.66 17.43
N MET A 15 11.94 -0.10 18.45
CA MET A 15 11.48 0.38 19.76
C MET A 15 10.30 1.38 19.68
N GLY A 16 9.61 1.46 18.56
CA GLY A 16 8.55 2.47 18.36
C GLY A 16 9.05 3.91 18.29
N THR A 17 10.34 4.12 18.05
CA THR A 17 10.98 5.44 18.02
C THR A 17 11.75 5.72 16.74
N GLY A 18 12.36 4.72 16.15
CA GLY A 18 13.12 4.85 14.92
C GLY A 18 14.24 3.84 14.78
N CYS A 19 14.49 3.41 13.55
CA CYS A 19 15.66 2.59 13.21
C CYS A 19 16.87 3.50 13.05
N THR A 20 17.97 3.23 13.77
CA THR A 20 19.15 4.09 13.82
C THR A 20 20.44 3.44 13.33
N LEU A 21 20.46 2.11 13.20
CA LEU A 21 21.64 1.35 12.74
C LEU A 21 21.33 0.48 11.52
N LYS A 22 20.17 -0.15 11.53
CA LYS A 22 19.66 -1.02 10.47
C LYS A 22 18.14 -1.01 10.55
N GLY A 23 17.46 -1.09 9.42
CA GLY A 23 16.01 -1.22 9.40
C GLY A 23 15.54 -2.57 9.96
N VAL A 24 14.48 -2.57 10.74
CA VAL A 24 13.80 -3.81 11.16
C VAL A 24 13.33 -4.60 9.93
N CYS A 25 12.94 -3.90 8.86
CA CYS A 25 12.58 -4.50 7.57
C CYS A 25 13.73 -5.21 6.86
N GLY A 26 14.96 -4.94 7.26
CA GLY A 26 16.16 -5.52 6.64
C GLY A 26 16.99 -4.54 5.80
N LYS A 27 16.51 -3.33 5.54
CA LYS A 27 17.33 -2.38 4.76
C LYS A 27 18.57 -1.94 5.55
N THR A 28 19.69 -1.83 4.85
CA THR A 28 20.93 -1.34 5.41
C THR A 28 20.89 0.17 5.64
N SER A 29 21.81 0.69 6.45
CA SER A 29 21.94 2.15 6.62
C SER A 29 22.27 2.84 5.30
N GLU A 30 23.07 2.22 4.44
CA GLU A 30 23.39 2.76 3.11
C GLU A 30 22.14 2.90 2.24
N VAL A 31 21.32 1.86 2.18
CA VAL A 31 20.06 1.87 1.42
C VAL A 31 19.10 2.92 1.99
N ALA A 32 18.96 2.98 3.31
CA ALA A 32 18.09 3.96 3.96
C ALA A 32 18.50 5.40 3.64
N ASN A 33 19.79 5.69 3.74
CA ASN A 33 20.33 7.03 3.43
C ASN A 33 20.20 7.37 1.95
N LEU A 34 20.44 6.43 1.04
CA LEU A 34 20.25 6.66 -0.39
C LEU A 34 18.78 6.88 -0.76
N GLN A 35 17.84 6.23 -0.07
CA GLN A 35 16.42 6.54 -0.23
C GLN A 35 16.12 7.98 0.20
N ASP A 36 16.70 8.45 1.28
CA ASP A 36 16.57 9.85 1.70
C ASP A 36 17.12 10.81 0.65
N LEU A 37 18.25 10.48 0.04
CA LEU A 37 18.83 11.29 -1.04
C LEU A 37 17.94 11.27 -2.29
N LEU A 38 17.38 10.12 -2.63
CA LEU A 38 16.42 10.03 -3.75
C LEU A 38 15.22 10.94 -3.51
N LEU A 39 14.67 10.96 -2.30
CA LEU A 39 13.56 11.84 -1.94
C LEU A 39 13.94 13.32 -2.01
N PHE A 40 15.16 13.65 -1.62
CA PHE A 40 15.71 15.01 -1.76
C PHE A 40 15.71 15.44 -3.23
N VAL A 41 16.18 14.58 -4.12
CA VAL A 41 16.17 14.83 -5.58
C VAL A 41 14.74 14.96 -6.11
N VAL A 42 13.84 14.09 -5.67
CA VAL A 42 12.41 14.14 -6.05
C VAL A 42 11.79 15.47 -5.68
N ARG A 43 12.06 15.99 -4.49
CA ARG A 43 11.54 17.30 -4.06
C ARG A 43 12.04 18.43 -4.96
N GLY A 44 13.31 18.39 -5.37
CA GLY A 44 13.87 19.37 -6.31
C GLY A 44 13.21 19.31 -7.69
N ILE A 45 13.01 18.11 -8.21
CA ILE A 45 12.28 17.91 -9.48
C ILE A 45 10.86 18.46 -9.37
N ALA A 46 10.19 18.20 -8.25
CA ALA A 46 8.84 18.69 -8.01
C ALA A 46 8.75 20.22 -8.03
N VAL A 47 9.72 20.91 -7.44
CA VAL A 47 9.78 22.37 -7.45
C VAL A 47 9.88 22.89 -8.89
N TYR A 48 10.77 22.35 -9.69
CA TYR A 48 10.92 22.74 -11.10
C TYR A 48 9.66 22.45 -11.90
N ASN A 49 9.10 21.25 -11.78
CA ASN A 49 7.95 20.86 -12.59
C ASN A 49 6.67 21.59 -12.19
N GLU A 50 6.53 21.97 -10.92
CA GLU A 50 5.44 22.85 -10.47
C GLU A 50 5.51 24.21 -11.16
N HIS A 51 6.70 24.81 -11.22
CA HIS A 51 6.90 26.09 -11.92
C HIS A 51 6.62 25.98 -13.42
N LEU A 52 7.09 24.91 -14.05
CA LEU A 52 6.79 24.64 -15.48
C LEU A 52 5.29 24.46 -15.72
N ARG A 53 4.61 23.75 -14.82
CA ARG A 53 3.16 23.54 -14.92
C ARG A 53 2.37 24.84 -14.84
N LYS A 54 2.79 25.77 -13.99
CA LYS A 54 2.19 27.12 -13.91
C LYS A 54 2.36 27.92 -15.21
N GLU A 55 3.39 27.61 -15.98
CA GLU A 55 3.65 28.21 -17.30
C GLU A 55 3.03 27.38 -18.45
N GLY A 56 2.27 26.34 -18.14
CA GLY A 56 1.68 25.45 -19.14
C GLY A 56 2.65 24.46 -19.79
N GLN A 57 3.80 24.21 -19.17
CA GLN A 57 4.90 23.41 -19.72
C GLN A 57 5.31 22.23 -18.86
N SER A 58 4.36 21.54 -18.23
CA SER A 58 4.68 20.37 -17.40
C SER A 58 5.37 19.25 -18.19
N SER A 59 6.23 18.50 -17.52
CA SER A 59 6.95 17.36 -18.08
C SER A 59 6.30 16.05 -17.61
N GLU A 60 5.81 15.25 -18.58
CA GLU A 60 5.30 13.89 -18.29
C GLU A 60 6.40 12.98 -17.73
N GLN A 61 7.62 13.16 -18.20
CA GLN A 61 8.77 12.42 -17.68
C GLN A 61 9.02 12.73 -16.21
N ALA A 62 8.86 13.99 -15.80
CA ALA A 62 8.98 14.40 -14.40
C ALA A 62 7.83 13.83 -13.55
N ASP A 63 6.59 13.86 -14.06
CA ASP A 63 5.44 13.26 -13.38
C ASP A 63 5.70 11.78 -13.07
N LYS A 64 6.13 11.03 -14.08
CA LYS A 64 6.43 9.59 -13.92
C LYS A 64 7.61 9.36 -12.97
N PHE A 65 8.68 10.10 -13.11
CA PHE A 65 9.84 9.95 -12.23
C PHE A 65 9.45 10.14 -10.75
N ILE A 66 8.63 11.15 -10.47
CA ILE A 66 8.22 11.49 -9.10
C ILE A 66 7.46 10.32 -8.46
N TYR A 67 6.41 9.79 -9.10
CA TYR A 67 5.66 8.72 -8.47
C TYR A 67 6.43 7.39 -8.45
N ASP A 68 7.22 7.09 -9.46
CA ASP A 68 8.08 5.89 -9.46
C ASP A 68 9.11 5.94 -8.31
N ALA A 69 9.78 7.07 -8.16
CA ALA A 69 10.80 7.24 -7.12
C ALA A 69 10.19 7.23 -5.69
N LEU A 70 9.05 7.87 -5.50
CA LEU A 70 8.32 7.79 -4.23
C LEU A 70 7.97 6.34 -3.89
N PHE A 71 7.49 5.58 -4.86
CA PHE A 71 7.12 4.18 -4.68
C PHE A 71 8.31 3.32 -4.26
N ILE A 72 9.48 3.53 -4.87
CA ILE A 72 10.73 2.83 -4.52
C ILE A 72 11.05 2.96 -3.02
N THR A 73 10.70 4.08 -2.40
CA THR A 73 11.02 4.37 -1.00
C THR A 73 9.97 3.88 0.01
N ILE A 74 8.89 3.27 -0.44
CA ILE A 74 7.89 2.64 0.43
C ILE A 74 8.55 1.49 1.20
N THR A 75 8.07 1.23 2.40
CA THR A 75 8.56 0.13 3.24
C THR A 75 8.49 -1.21 2.49
N ASN A 76 9.57 -1.99 2.55
CA ASN A 76 9.68 -3.34 1.98
C ASN A 76 9.54 -3.39 0.44
N ALA A 77 9.90 -2.33 -0.26
CA ALA A 77 9.85 -2.31 -1.72
C ALA A 77 11.23 -2.54 -2.35
N ASN A 78 12.22 -1.74 -2.00
CA ASN A 78 13.53 -1.77 -2.67
C ASN A 78 14.68 -1.76 -1.66
N PHE A 79 15.48 -2.82 -1.72
CA PHE A 79 16.64 -3.06 -0.87
C PHE A 79 17.96 -2.97 -1.64
N ASP A 80 17.91 -2.58 -2.92
CA ASP A 80 19.05 -2.63 -3.84
C ASP A 80 19.75 -1.28 -3.93
N LYS A 81 20.93 -1.19 -3.31
CA LYS A 81 21.79 -0.01 -3.33
C LYS A 81 22.09 0.47 -4.76
N VAL A 82 22.37 -0.47 -5.67
CA VAL A 82 22.72 -0.14 -7.06
C VAL A 82 21.53 0.46 -7.79
N ALA A 83 20.36 -0.16 -7.67
CA ALA A 83 19.13 0.33 -8.30
C ALA A 83 18.77 1.75 -7.82
N ILE A 84 18.89 2.01 -6.52
CA ILE A 84 18.59 3.32 -5.93
C ILE A 84 19.62 4.36 -6.39
N THR A 85 20.90 4.00 -6.44
CA THR A 85 21.96 4.87 -6.94
C THR A 85 21.71 5.29 -8.40
N GLU A 86 21.35 4.34 -9.24
CA GLU A 86 21.03 4.64 -10.66
C GLU A 86 19.78 5.52 -10.78
N LYS A 87 18.80 5.31 -9.93
CA LYS A 87 17.60 6.16 -9.88
C LYS A 87 17.92 7.61 -9.47
N ILE A 88 18.83 7.78 -8.53
CA ILE A 88 19.31 9.12 -8.13
C ILE A 88 20.01 9.81 -9.32
N LYS A 89 20.86 9.10 -10.03
CA LYS A 89 21.56 9.63 -11.22
C LYS A 89 20.56 10.06 -12.31
N GLU A 90 19.57 9.22 -12.58
CA GLU A 90 18.47 9.54 -13.50
C GLU A 90 17.74 10.81 -13.08
N GLY A 91 17.42 10.92 -11.79
CA GLY A 91 16.76 12.09 -11.23
C GLY A 91 17.58 13.36 -11.32
N LEU A 92 18.88 13.30 -11.06
CA LEU A 92 19.78 14.47 -11.17
C LEU A 92 19.90 14.94 -12.63
N LYS A 93 19.96 14.02 -13.56
CA LYS A 93 19.96 14.34 -15.00
C LYS A 93 18.65 15.05 -15.40
N LEU A 94 17.52 14.48 -15.01
CA LEU A 94 16.21 15.07 -15.28
C LEU A 94 16.08 16.46 -14.63
N LYS A 95 16.51 16.62 -13.38
CA LYS A 95 16.49 17.89 -12.68
C LYS A 95 17.29 18.97 -13.42
N LYS A 96 18.45 18.61 -13.93
CA LYS A 96 19.29 19.51 -14.74
C LYS A 96 18.60 19.95 -16.04
N GLU A 97 17.92 19.03 -16.72
CA GLU A 97 17.14 19.33 -17.92
C GLU A 97 16.00 20.31 -17.60
N LEU A 98 15.28 20.10 -16.49
CA LEU A 98 14.22 21.00 -16.05
C LEU A 98 14.76 22.38 -15.66
N ALA A 99 15.90 22.42 -14.99
CA ALA A 99 16.57 23.68 -14.60
C ALA A 99 16.97 24.54 -15.81
N GLY A 100 17.21 23.90 -16.96
CA GLY A 100 17.47 24.60 -18.22
C GLY A 100 16.23 25.25 -18.83
N LYS A 101 15.04 24.89 -18.39
CA LYS A 101 13.77 25.38 -18.95
C LYS A 101 13.10 26.46 -18.11
N VAL A 102 13.42 26.57 -16.83
CA VAL A 102 12.80 27.52 -15.92
C VAL A 102 13.83 27.97 -14.88
N LYS A 103 13.81 29.27 -14.55
CA LYS A 103 14.65 29.85 -13.53
C LYS A 103 13.81 30.10 -12.27
N ILE A 104 14.31 29.67 -11.12
CA ILE A 104 13.64 29.81 -9.84
C ILE A 104 14.46 30.74 -8.96
N GLU A 105 13.84 31.84 -8.52
CA GLU A 105 14.47 32.75 -7.57
C GLU A 105 14.48 32.12 -6.17
N ASN A 106 15.58 32.27 -5.44
CA ASN A 106 15.75 31.71 -4.10
C ASN A 106 15.47 30.21 -4.03
N ALA A 107 15.92 29.49 -5.05
CA ALA A 107 15.71 28.04 -5.14
C ALA A 107 16.27 27.30 -3.91
N PRO A 108 15.56 26.30 -3.38
CA PRO A 108 16.05 25.51 -2.25
C PRO A 108 17.24 24.63 -2.65
N ASP A 109 17.96 24.10 -1.67
CA ASP A 109 19.11 23.21 -1.90
C ASP A 109 18.73 21.98 -2.73
N GLU A 110 17.53 21.48 -2.59
CA GLU A 110 16.98 20.39 -3.40
C GLU A 110 17.04 20.67 -4.91
N CYS A 111 16.90 21.93 -5.31
CA CYS A 111 17.04 22.35 -6.70
C CYS A 111 18.52 22.55 -7.10
N LEU A 112 19.34 23.06 -6.20
CA LEU A 112 20.70 23.51 -6.50
C LEU A 112 21.76 22.43 -6.43
N TRP A 113 21.57 21.44 -5.57
CA TRP A 113 22.57 20.40 -5.39
C TRP A 113 22.67 19.50 -6.63
N ASP A 114 23.90 19.33 -7.13
CA ASP A 114 24.22 18.63 -8.37
C ASP A 114 25.50 17.78 -8.21
N GLY A 115 25.59 17.06 -7.10
CA GLY A 115 26.76 16.23 -6.81
C GLY A 115 26.85 14.97 -7.68
N ASN A 116 28.06 14.43 -7.81
CA ASN A 116 28.30 13.17 -8.48
C ASN A 116 28.17 11.98 -7.52
N GLU A 117 28.24 10.76 -8.04
CA GLU A 117 28.06 9.52 -7.26
C GLU A 117 28.97 9.43 -6.04
N GLU A 118 30.20 9.92 -6.12
CA GLU A 118 31.16 9.89 -5.01
C GLU A 118 30.72 10.75 -3.82
N GLU A 119 29.86 11.73 -4.06
CA GLU A 119 29.32 12.63 -3.04
C GLU A 119 28.01 12.12 -2.41
N PHE A 120 27.39 11.08 -2.97
CA PHE A 120 26.07 10.61 -2.53
C PHE A 120 26.06 10.15 -1.07
N GLU A 121 27.07 9.41 -0.64
CA GLU A 121 27.12 8.91 0.74
C GLU A 121 27.11 10.05 1.76
N GLU A 122 27.97 11.04 1.60
CA GLU A 122 28.04 12.17 2.54
C GLU A 122 26.79 13.05 2.47
N LYS A 123 26.30 13.36 1.26
CA LYS A 123 25.07 14.17 1.11
C LYS A 123 23.87 13.48 1.71
N SER A 124 23.73 12.18 1.52
CA SER A 124 22.60 11.39 2.00
C SER A 124 22.41 11.48 3.52
N LYS A 125 23.50 11.65 4.26
CA LYS A 125 23.46 11.76 5.72
C LYS A 125 22.87 13.08 6.22
N THR A 126 22.75 14.08 5.36
CA THR A 126 22.32 15.43 5.72
C THR A 126 20.88 15.75 5.32
N VAL A 127 20.24 14.91 4.52
CA VAL A 127 18.95 15.21 3.87
C VAL A 127 17.80 14.30 4.33
N GLY A 128 18.01 13.49 5.36
CA GLY A 128 17.00 12.57 5.89
C GLY A 128 15.94 13.25 6.76
N VAL A 129 15.19 12.43 7.46
CA VAL A 129 14.08 12.87 8.33
C VAL A 129 14.51 13.93 9.35
N LEU A 130 15.69 13.76 9.94
CA LEU A 130 16.20 14.65 10.98
C LEU A 130 16.72 15.99 10.46
N ARG A 131 16.62 16.26 9.15
CA ARG A 131 16.95 17.57 8.56
C ARG A 131 16.10 18.71 9.12
N THR A 132 14.92 18.40 9.64
CA THR A 132 14.00 19.36 10.25
C THR A 132 14.13 19.29 11.77
N PRO A 133 14.72 20.32 12.43
CA PRO A 133 14.97 20.28 13.88
C PRO A 133 13.70 20.32 14.74
N ASN A 134 12.71 21.12 14.34
CA ASN A 134 11.45 21.23 15.07
C ASN A 134 10.64 19.95 14.94
N GLU A 135 10.33 19.33 16.06
CA GLU A 135 9.65 18.02 16.12
C GLU A 135 8.26 18.04 15.49
N ASP A 136 7.47 19.09 15.70
CA ASP A 136 6.11 19.18 15.17
C ASP A 136 6.11 19.42 13.66
N ILE A 137 6.98 20.30 13.19
CA ILE A 137 7.17 20.55 11.75
C ILE A 137 7.67 19.27 11.06
N ARG A 138 8.65 18.61 11.66
CA ARG A 138 9.14 17.31 11.17
C ARG A 138 8.02 16.29 11.05
N SER A 139 7.24 16.11 12.10
CA SER A 139 6.12 15.18 12.18
C SER A 139 5.12 15.42 11.06
N LEU A 140 4.70 16.66 10.86
CA LEU A 140 3.75 17.02 9.82
C LEU A 140 4.33 16.89 8.41
N LYS A 141 5.58 17.29 8.21
CA LYS A 141 6.26 17.10 6.92
C LYS A 141 6.32 15.62 6.54
N GLU A 142 6.70 14.75 7.47
CA GLU A 142 6.80 13.32 7.20
C GLU A 142 5.42 12.68 7.03
N LEU A 143 4.40 13.13 7.76
CA LEU A 143 3.02 12.67 7.56
C LEU A 143 2.54 12.95 6.12
N VAL A 144 2.78 14.15 5.61
CA VAL A 144 2.48 14.49 4.21
C VAL A 144 3.31 13.63 3.26
N HIS A 145 4.59 13.51 3.51
CA HIS A 145 5.52 12.74 2.67
C HIS A 145 5.11 11.27 2.58
N TYR A 146 4.77 10.66 3.70
CA TYR A 146 4.34 9.26 3.75
C TYR A 146 2.97 9.07 3.08
N GLY A 147 2.06 10.02 3.23
CA GLY A 147 0.81 10.03 2.46
C GLY A 147 1.06 10.06 0.95
N LEU A 148 1.98 10.90 0.50
CA LEU A 148 2.36 10.99 -0.92
C LEU A 148 3.02 9.70 -1.44
N LYS A 149 3.81 9.03 -0.62
CA LYS A 149 4.37 7.71 -1.00
C LYS A 149 3.27 6.68 -1.26
N GLY A 150 2.28 6.60 -0.38
CA GLY A 150 1.13 5.72 -0.57
C GLY A 150 0.31 6.08 -1.81
N MET A 151 0.08 7.37 -2.01
CA MET A 151 -0.61 7.89 -3.21
C MET A 151 0.14 7.51 -4.49
N ALA A 152 1.46 7.62 -4.48
CA ALA A 152 2.31 7.29 -5.63
C ALA A 152 2.13 5.85 -6.11
N ALA A 153 1.99 4.89 -5.19
CA ALA A 153 1.73 3.50 -5.54
C ALA A 153 0.40 3.36 -6.31
N TYR A 154 -0.64 3.99 -5.85
CA TYR A 154 -1.96 3.94 -6.50
C TYR A 154 -1.97 4.63 -7.86
N VAL A 155 -1.28 5.76 -7.97
CA VAL A 155 -1.09 6.49 -9.23
C VAL A 155 -0.34 5.64 -10.25
N GLU A 156 0.72 4.95 -9.83
CA GLU A 156 1.52 4.08 -10.70
C GLU A 156 0.70 2.93 -11.26
N HIS A 157 -0.07 2.24 -10.40
CA HIS A 157 -0.92 1.14 -10.85
C HIS A 157 -2.01 1.60 -11.81
N ALA A 158 -2.63 2.76 -11.55
CA ALA A 158 -3.63 3.33 -12.44
C ALA A 158 -3.03 3.73 -13.80
N HIS A 159 -1.84 4.31 -13.79
CA HIS A 159 -1.13 4.71 -15.01
C HIS A 159 -0.82 3.49 -15.89
N ASN A 160 -0.41 2.38 -15.31
CA ASN A 160 -0.16 1.13 -16.03
C ASN A 160 -1.40 0.65 -16.81
N LEU A 161 -2.59 0.99 -16.34
CA LEU A 161 -3.87 0.68 -16.99
C LEU A 161 -4.37 1.81 -17.92
N GLY A 162 -3.56 2.82 -18.14
CA GLY A 162 -3.89 3.95 -19.03
C GLY A 162 -4.72 5.06 -18.38
N TYR A 163 -4.76 5.12 -17.05
CA TYR A 163 -5.50 6.14 -16.31
C TYR A 163 -4.55 7.08 -15.59
N GLN A 164 -4.73 8.38 -15.82
CA GLN A 164 -3.94 9.42 -15.15
C GLN A 164 -4.77 10.67 -14.94
N SER A 165 -4.39 11.48 -13.97
CA SER A 165 -5.04 12.75 -13.66
C SER A 165 -3.99 13.83 -13.49
N PRO A 166 -4.00 14.87 -14.36
CA PRO A 166 -3.13 16.03 -14.21
C PRO A 166 -3.27 16.74 -12.86
N GLU A 167 -4.47 16.74 -12.29
CA GLU A 167 -4.75 17.35 -10.99
C GLU A 167 -4.03 16.63 -9.85
N ILE A 168 -3.98 15.31 -9.89
CA ILE A 168 -3.26 14.51 -8.88
C ILE A 168 -1.75 14.77 -9.00
N PHE A 169 -1.20 14.77 -10.20
CA PHE A 169 0.21 15.09 -10.42
C PHE A 169 0.57 16.50 -9.94
N ALA A 170 -0.27 17.48 -10.29
CA ALA A 170 -0.08 18.87 -9.87
C ALA A 170 -0.07 18.98 -8.34
N PHE A 171 -0.98 18.31 -7.66
CA PHE A 171 -1.03 18.30 -6.20
C PHE A 171 0.21 17.64 -5.58
N MET A 172 0.61 16.48 -6.09
CA MET A 172 1.80 15.78 -5.58
C MET A 172 3.03 16.66 -5.65
N GLN A 173 3.21 17.36 -6.76
CA GLN A 173 4.34 18.26 -6.97
C GLN A 173 4.26 19.49 -6.09
N HIS A 174 3.08 20.07 -5.96
CA HIS A 174 2.85 21.18 -5.04
C HIS A 174 3.20 20.79 -3.60
N ALA A 175 2.69 19.66 -3.13
CA ALA A 175 2.95 19.17 -1.78
C ALA A 175 4.45 18.95 -1.55
N LEU A 176 5.14 18.27 -2.48
CA LEU A 176 6.58 18.04 -2.40
C LEU A 176 7.37 19.35 -2.40
N SER A 177 6.97 20.32 -3.21
CA SER A 177 7.57 21.66 -3.24
C SER A 177 7.42 22.38 -1.91
N GLU A 178 6.23 22.34 -1.31
CA GLU A 178 5.98 22.94 0.01
C GLU A 178 6.86 22.31 1.10
N LEU A 179 7.19 21.02 1.00
CA LEU A 179 8.06 20.33 1.96
C LEU A 179 9.53 20.80 1.89
N THR A 180 9.93 21.54 0.87
CA THR A 180 11.28 22.15 0.78
C THR A 180 11.38 23.46 1.56
N ARG A 181 10.26 24.05 1.95
CA ARG A 181 10.25 25.34 2.65
C ARG A 181 10.72 25.21 4.10
N ASN A 182 11.65 26.08 4.50
CA ASN A 182 12.11 26.15 5.88
C ASN A 182 11.20 27.03 6.76
N ASP A 183 10.37 27.87 6.16
CA ASP A 183 9.47 28.81 6.83
C ASP A 183 8.03 28.34 6.92
N ILE A 184 7.74 27.11 6.50
CA ILE A 184 6.39 26.56 6.53
C ILE A 184 5.90 26.41 7.97
N THR A 185 4.66 26.84 8.21
CA THR A 185 4.06 26.82 9.55
C THR A 185 3.31 25.50 9.82
N VAL A 186 3.03 25.26 11.10
CA VAL A 186 2.20 24.11 11.52
C VAL A 186 0.82 24.19 10.85
N GLU A 187 0.20 25.37 10.81
CA GLU A 187 -1.13 25.58 10.22
C GLU A 187 -1.13 25.27 8.73
N GLU A 188 -0.11 25.71 8.00
CA GLU A 188 0.05 25.40 6.58
C GLU A 188 0.23 23.91 6.35
N LEU A 189 0.98 23.22 7.20
CA LEU A 189 1.20 21.77 7.11
C LEU A 189 -0.04 20.96 7.48
N VAL A 190 -0.82 21.41 8.45
CA VAL A 190 -2.12 20.77 8.78
C VAL A 190 -3.05 20.86 7.58
N GLN A 191 -3.14 22.03 6.96
CA GLN A 191 -3.96 22.22 5.76
C GLN A 191 -3.46 21.34 4.60
N LEU A 192 -2.16 21.27 4.39
CA LEU A 192 -1.55 20.43 3.36
C LEU A 192 -1.82 18.94 3.63
N THR A 193 -1.83 18.52 4.89
CA THR A 193 -2.17 17.15 5.30
C THR A 193 -3.61 16.79 4.91
N LEU A 194 -4.56 17.68 5.18
CA LEU A 194 -5.96 17.49 4.81
C LEU A 194 -6.14 17.44 3.28
N GLU A 195 -5.44 18.31 2.56
CA GLU A 195 -5.45 18.29 1.09
C GLU A 195 -4.85 17.01 0.52
N THR A 196 -3.81 16.49 1.16
CA THR A 196 -3.22 15.18 0.80
C THR A 196 -4.26 14.08 0.91
N GLY A 197 -5.03 14.07 2.01
CA GLY A 197 -6.12 13.11 2.19
C GLY A 197 -7.18 13.22 1.11
N LYS A 198 -7.57 14.42 0.76
CA LYS A 198 -8.56 14.71 -0.28
C LYS A 198 -8.12 14.18 -1.65
N HIS A 199 -6.87 14.40 -2.02
CA HIS A 199 -6.30 13.87 -3.28
C HIS A 199 -6.05 12.36 -3.20
N GLY A 200 -5.86 11.83 -1.99
CA GLY A 200 -5.82 10.40 -1.74
C GLY A 200 -7.12 9.70 -2.10
N VAL A 201 -8.26 10.31 -1.77
CA VAL A 201 -9.59 9.82 -2.21
C VAL A 201 -9.64 9.76 -3.73
N SER A 202 -9.21 10.82 -4.41
CA SER A 202 -9.20 10.89 -5.87
C SER A 202 -8.29 9.83 -6.50
N ALA A 203 -7.11 9.59 -5.90
CA ALA A 203 -6.17 8.58 -6.40
C ALA A 203 -6.74 7.16 -6.25
N MET A 204 -7.38 6.85 -5.13
CA MET A 204 -8.02 5.56 -4.92
C MET A 204 -9.23 5.37 -5.84
N ALA A 205 -10.05 6.41 -6.02
CA ALA A 205 -11.18 6.39 -6.95
C ALA A 205 -10.72 6.13 -8.38
N GLN A 206 -9.62 6.75 -8.80
CA GLN A 206 -9.03 6.53 -10.12
C GLN A 206 -8.55 5.09 -10.30
N LEU A 207 -7.88 4.53 -9.30
CA LEU A 207 -7.41 3.14 -9.36
C LEU A 207 -8.60 2.16 -9.37
N ASP A 208 -9.63 2.39 -8.58
CA ASP A 208 -10.86 1.60 -8.61
C ASP A 208 -11.47 1.61 -10.02
N LYS A 209 -11.60 2.78 -10.62
CA LYS A 209 -12.10 2.92 -11.99
C LYS A 209 -11.21 2.19 -12.99
N ALA A 210 -9.89 2.31 -12.88
CA ALA A 210 -8.94 1.63 -13.75
C ALA A 210 -9.07 0.10 -13.66
N ASN A 211 -9.11 -0.43 -12.44
CA ASN A 211 -9.24 -1.86 -12.19
C ASN A 211 -10.59 -2.41 -12.66
N THR A 212 -11.69 -1.75 -12.32
CA THR A 212 -13.03 -2.23 -12.66
C THR A 212 -13.36 -2.09 -14.14
N SER A 213 -12.85 -1.04 -14.80
CA SER A 213 -12.99 -0.86 -16.24
C SER A 213 -12.19 -1.89 -17.03
N SER A 214 -11.04 -2.30 -16.52
CA SER A 214 -10.16 -3.28 -17.17
C SER A 214 -10.59 -4.73 -16.91
N TYR A 215 -11.02 -5.05 -15.69
CA TYR A 215 -11.22 -6.43 -15.23
C TYR A 215 -12.64 -6.76 -14.79
N GLY A 216 -13.55 -5.80 -14.84
CA GLY A 216 -14.92 -5.93 -14.35
C GLY A 216 -15.02 -5.62 -12.85
N ASN A 217 -16.24 -5.44 -12.37
CA ASN A 217 -16.46 -5.25 -10.94
C ASN A 217 -16.18 -6.54 -10.18
N PRO A 218 -15.48 -6.50 -9.05
CA PRO A 218 -15.36 -7.67 -8.20
C PRO A 218 -16.73 -8.25 -7.86
N GLU A 219 -16.81 -9.57 -7.89
CA GLU A 219 -18.02 -10.31 -7.58
C GLU A 219 -17.74 -11.40 -6.56
N ILE A 220 -18.76 -11.89 -5.88
CA ILE A 220 -18.62 -12.96 -4.89
C ILE A 220 -17.92 -14.14 -5.56
N SER A 221 -16.78 -14.54 -5.01
CA SER A 221 -15.91 -15.55 -5.59
C SER A 221 -15.40 -16.48 -4.53
N GLN A 222 -15.32 -17.76 -4.90
CA GLN A 222 -14.71 -18.79 -4.08
C GLN A 222 -13.27 -18.98 -4.55
N VAL A 223 -12.31 -18.87 -3.63
CA VAL A 223 -10.89 -18.98 -3.93
C VAL A 223 -10.33 -20.25 -3.32
N ASN A 224 -9.69 -21.07 -4.14
CA ASN A 224 -9.04 -22.29 -3.70
C ASN A 224 -7.75 -21.98 -2.92
N LEU A 225 -7.53 -22.69 -1.82
CA LEU A 225 -6.34 -22.56 -0.97
C LEU A 225 -5.35 -23.72 -1.12
N GLY A 226 -5.74 -24.79 -1.80
CA GLY A 226 -4.88 -25.91 -2.10
C GLY A 226 -4.05 -25.71 -3.36
N VAL A 227 -3.37 -26.78 -3.77
CA VAL A 227 -2.49 -26.77 -4.96
C VAL A 227 -2.90 -27.85 -5.95
N ARG A 228 -2.48 -27.70 -7.21
CA ARG A 228 -2.60 -28.69 -8.26
C ARG A 228 -1.25 -29.34 -8.52
N ASN A 229 -1.25 -30.45 -9.23
CA ASN A 229 -0.02 -31.20 -9.56
C ASN A 229 0.61 -30.71 -10.88
N HIS A 230 0.85 -29.41 -10.97
CA HIS A 230 1.54 -28.77 -12.08
C HIS A 230 2.60 -27.82 -11.55
N PRO A 231 3.68 -27.55 -12.32
CA PRO A 231 4.59 -26.48 -11.97
C PRO A 231 3.84 -25.17 -11.78
N GLY A 232 4.27 -24.37 -10.84
CA GLY A 232 3.59 -23.13 -10.50
C GLY A 232 4.50 -21.90 -10.51
N ILE A 233 3.87 -20.75 -10.69
CA ILE A 233 4.45 -19.42 -10.45
C ILE A 233 3.63 -18.75 -9.37
N LEU A 234 4.31 -18.19 -8.37
CA LEU A 234 3.67 -17.44 -7.29
C LEU A 234 3.84 -15.96 -7.56
N ILE A 235 2.73 -15.22 -7.63
CA ILE A 235 2.77 -13.76 -7.81
C ILE A 235 2.30 -13.07 -6.55
N SER A 236 3.10 -12.10 -6.08
CA SER A 236 2.82 -11.29 -4.90
C SER A 236 2.91 -9.81 -5.23
N GLY A 237 2.30 -8.97 -4.41
CA GLY A 237 2.22 -7.53 -4.63
C GLY A 237 0.82 -7.11 -5.04
N HIS A 238 0.72 -6.02 -5.81
CA HIS A 238 -0.57 -5.33 -6.01
C HIS A 238 -0.94 -5.10 -7.47
N ASP A 239 0.00 -5.17 -8.41
CA ASP A 239 -0.23 -4.76 -9.80
C ASP A 239 -1.03 -5.80 -10.59
N LEU A 240 -2.29 -5.51 -10.88
CA LEU A 240 -3.18 -6.43 -11.60
C LEU A 240 -2.80 -6.56 -13.07
N LYS A 241 -2.19 -5.55 -13.67
CA LYS A 241 -1.75 -5.63 -15.07
C LYS A 241 -0.59 -6.61 -15.23
N ASP A 242 0.33 -6.63 -14.29
CA ASP A 242 1.41 -7.62 -14.28
C ASP A 242 0.83 -9.04 -14.20
N LEU A 243 -0.19 -9.27 -13.38
CA LEU A 243 -0.87 -10.57 -13.32
C LEU A 243 -1.57 -10.91 -14.64
N GLU A 244 -2.29 -9.96 -15.23
CA GLU A 244 -2.95 -10.17 -16.53
C GLU A 244 -1.96 -10.62 -17.59
N GLU A 245 -0.84 -9.91 -17.72
CA GLU A 245 0.20 -10.22 -18.70
C GLU A 245 0.87 -11.59 -18.41
N LEU A 246 1.05 -11.92 -17.14
CA LEU A 246 1.54 -13.25 -16.75
C LEU A 246 0.54 -14.35 -17.11
N LEU A 247 -0.74 -14.15 -16.85
CA LEU A 247 -1.79 -15.14 -17.17
C LEU A 247 -1.91 -15.37 -18.69
N GLU A 248 -1.82 -14.29 -19.49
CA GLU A 248 -1.83 -14.41 -20.95
C GLU A 248 -0.65 -15.23 -21.46
N GLN A 249 0.55 -15.00 -20.91
CA GLN A 249 1.78 -15.67 -21.35
C GLN A 249 1.90 -17.11 -20.83
N THR A 250 1.23 -17.44 -19.74
CA THR A 250 1.25 -18.81 -19.17
C THR A 250 0.11 -19.69 -19.65
N GLU A 251 -0.91 -19.13 -20.30
CA GLU A 251 -2.05 -19.90 -20.81
C GLU A 251 -1.58 -20.96 -21.82
N GLY A 252 -2.00 -22.20 -21.62
CA GLY A 252 -1.64 -23.33 -22.50
C GLY A 252 -0.22 -23.87 -22.30
N THR A 253 0.52 -23.39 -21.31
CA THR A 253 1.90 -23.84 -21.04
C THR A 253 2.01 -25.02 -20.07
N GLY A 254 0.91 -25.38 -19.40
CA GLY A 254 0.91 -26.38 -18.33
C GLY A 254 1.35 -25.84 -16.97
N ILE A 255 1.59 -24.55 -16.86
CA ILE A 255 1.98 -23.87 -15.61
C ILE A 255 0.75 -23.26 -14.97
N ASP A 256 0.58 -23.49 -13.67
CA ASP A 256 -0.44 -22.82 -12.88
C ASP A 256 0.13 -21.55 -12.22
N VAL A 257 -0.73 -20.55 -12.06
CA VAL A 257 -0.39 -19.29 -11.37
C VAL A 257 -1.15 -19.27 -10.04
N TYR A 258 -0.41 -18.93 -8.98
CA TYR A 258 -0.95 -18.75 -7.63
C TYR A 258 -0.70 -17.33 -7.16
N THR A 259 -1.66 -16.79 -6.41
CA THR A 259 -1.50 -15.49 -5.78
C THR A 259 -0.99 -15.64 -4.35
N HIS A 260 -0.40 -14.58 -3.82
CA HIS A 260 0.06 -14.49 -2.44
C HIS A 260 -0.26 -13.10 -1.89
N SER A 261 -0.59 -13.03 -0.60
CA SER A 261 -0.76 -11.77 0.14
C SER A 261 -1.77 -10.82 -0.52
N GLU A 262 -1.38 -9.63 -0.91
CA GLU A 262 -2.25 -8.61 -1.51
C GLU A 262 -2.74 -8.94 -2.93
N MET A 263 -2.22 -9.98 -3.55
CA MET A 263 -2.72 -10.40 -4.86
C MET A 263 -3.96 -11.32 -4.77
N LEU A 264 -4.31 -11.79 -3.58
CA LEU A 264 -5.52 -12.62 -3.37
C LEU A 264 -6.79 -12.02 -4.03
N PRO A 265 -7.07 -10.72 -3.91
CA PRO A 265 -8.29 -10.15 -4.49
C PRO A 265 -8.38 -10.21 -6.02
N ALA A 266 -7.30 -10.51 -6.71
CA ALA A 266 -7.33 -10.71 -8.17
C ALA A 266 -8.37 -11.79 -8.56
N HIS A 267 -8.58 -12.78 -7.71
CA HIS A 267 -9.56 -13.85 -7.91
C HIS A 267 -11.02 -13.37 -7.91
N TYR A 268 -11.27 -12.13 -7.54
CA TYR A 268 -12.63 -11.57 -7.49
C TYR A 268 -13.04 -10.89 -8.80
N TYR A 269 -12.09 -10.60 -9.67
CA TYR A 269 -12.33 -9.87 -10.92
C TYR A 269 -12.73 -10.84 -12.05
N PRO A 270 -13.87 -10.61 -12.73
CA PRO A 270 -14.33 -11.52 -13.79
C PRO A 270 -13.30 -11.79 -14.89
N GLN A 271 -12.58 -10.76 -15.34
CA GLN A 271 -11.63 -10.88 -16.45
C GLN A 271 -10.30 -11.53 -16.04
N LEU A 272 -10.03 -11.68 -14.75
CA LEU A 272 -8.84 -12.38 -14.27
C LEU A 272 -9.18 -13.82 -13.88
N LYS A 273 -10.26 -14.05 -13.17
CA LYS A 273 -10.65 -15.40 -12.76
C LYS A 273 -11.14 -16.30 -13.90
N LYS A 274 -11.38 -15.74 -15.07
CA LYS A 274 -11.70 -16.54 -16.27
C LYS A 274 -10.56 -17.46 -16.71
N TYR A 275 -9.32 -17.13 -16.34
CA TYR A 275 -8.16 -17.98 -16.63
C TYR A 275 -8.15 -19.18 -15.70
N LYS A 276 -8.37 -20.37 -16.28
CA LYS A 276 -8.50 -21.62 -15.49
C LYS A 276 -7.22 -22.04 -14.78
N HIS A 277 -6.07 -21.59 -15.26
CA HIS A 277 -4.78 -21.86 -14.64
C HIS A 277 -4.41 -20.84 -13.54
N LEU A 278 -5.25 -19.86 -13.26
CA LEU A 278 -5.19 -19.11 -12.02
C LEU A 278 -5.75 -20.00 -10.91
N ALA A 279 -4.86 -20.76 -10.27
CA ALA A 279 -5.22 -21.96 -9.52
C ALA A 279 -5.75 -21.70 -8.11
N GLY A 280 -5.27 -20.65 -7.47
CA GLY A 280 -5.66 -20.36 -6.10
C GLY A 280 -4.73 -19.36 -5.43
N ASN A 281 -4.98 -19.15 -4.14
CA ASN A 281 -4.12 -18.34 -3.29
C ASN A 281 -3.27 -19.24 -2.40
N TYR A 282 -1.97 -19.03 -2.40
CA TYR A 282 -1.00 -19.80 -1.63
C TYR A 282 -0.50 -18.97 -0.46
N GLY A 283 -0.77 -19.39 0.76
CA GLY A 283 -0.26 -18.76 1.96
C GLY A 283 -1.08 -17.58 2.48
N ASN A 284 -0.42 -16.71 3.21
CA ASN A 284 -1.00 -15.67 4.04
C ASN A 284 -0.47 -14.28 3.69
N ALA A 285 -0.36 -13.40 4.71
CA ALA A 285 0.20 -12.08 4.56
C ALA A 285 1.72 -12.13 4.31
N TRP A 286 2.26 -11.02 3.86
CA TRP A 286 3.64 -10.83 3.43
C TRP A 286 4.70 -11.32 4.43
N TRP A 287 4.46 -11.18 5.71
CA TRP A 287 5.46 -11.46 6.74
C TRP A 287 5.77 -12.95 6.90
N LYS A 288 4.95 -13.83 6.33
CA LYS A 288 5.15 -15.30 6.35
C LYS A 288 5.94 -15.84 5.17
N GLN A 289 6.47 -14.99 4.31
CA GLN A 289 7.18 -15.40 3.09
C GLN A 289 8.31 -16.40 3.34
N LYS A 290 9.12 -16.19 4.37
CA LYS A 290 10.27 -17.06 4.67
C LYS A 290 9.89 -18.51 4.90
N GLU A 291 8.71 -18.77 5.44
CA GLU A 291 8.20 -20.11 5.70
C GLU A 291 7.47 -20.67 4.48
N GLU A 292 6.60 -19.87 3.89
CA GLU A 292 5.68 -20.30 2.83
C GLU A 292 6.37 -20.53 1.49
N PHE A 293 7.37 -19.72 1.15
CA PHE A 293 8.03 -19.83 -0.15
C PHE A 293 8.93 -21.06 -0.28
N GLU A 294 9.39 -21.63 0.82
CA GLU A 294 10.20 -22.84 0.82
C GLU A 294 9.47 -24.02 0.15
N SER A 295 8.19 -24.20 0.47
CA SER A 295 7.38 -25.32 -0.03
C SER A 295 6.69 -25.03 -1.36
N PHE A 296 6.77 -23.81 -1.88
CA PHE A 296 6.13 -23.49 -3.16
C PHE A 296 6.85 -24.15 -4.35
N ASN A 297 8.14 -24.31 -4.28
CA ASN A 297 9.02 -24.97 -5.26
C ASN A 297 9.21 -24.25 -6.59
N GLY A 298 8.32 -23.36 -6.98
CA GLY A 298 8.39 -22.62 -8.24
C GLY A 298 8.94 -21.19 -8.07
N PRO A 299 9.06 -20.45 -9.18
CA PRO A 299 9.47 -19.06 -9.15
C PRO A 299 8.45 -18.17 -8.43
N ILE A 300 8.97 -17.09 -7.83
CA ILE A 300 8.18 -16.09 -7.13
C ILE A 300 8.39 -14.75 -7.83
N LEU A 301 7.29 -14.11 -8.24
CA LEU A 301 7.30 -12.80 -8.87
C LEU A 301 6.73 -11.76 -7.91
N PHE A 302 7.56 -10.78 -7.55
CA PHE A 302 7.11 -9.58 -6.83
C PHE A 302 6.83 -8.44 -7.80
N THR A 303 5.62 -7.93 -7.77
CA THR A 303 5.19 -6.79 -8.60
C THR A 303 5.25 -5.46 -7.88
N SER A 304 5.29 -5.49 -6.55
CA SER A 304 5.36 -4.32 -5.69
C SER A 304 5.86 -4.74 -4.30
N ASN A 305 5.82 -3.83 -3.32
CA ASN A 305 6.09 -4.19 -1.93
C ASN A 305 5.01 -5.20 -1.47
N CYS A 306 5.10 -5.93 -0.47
CA CYS A 306 5.96 -6.05 0.68
C CYS A 306 6.92 -7.23 0.52
N ILE A 307 8.16 -6.96 0.32
CA ILE A 307 9.20 -7.98 0.17
C ILE A 307 9.86 -8.21 1.53
N VAL A 308 10.07 -9.49 1.87
CA VAL A 308 10.92 -9.88 3.00
C VAL A 308 12.21 -10.44 2.41
N PRO A 309 13.37 -9.81 2.64
CA PRO A 309 14.63 -10.34 2.15
C PRO A 309 14.84 -11.78 2.64
N PRO A 310 15.17 -12.73 1.74
CA PRO A 310 15.34 -14.12 2.13
C PRO A 310 16.56 -14.31 3.02
N ARG A 311 16.56 -15.38 3.81
CA ARG A 311 17.74 -15.83 4.56
C ARG A 311 18.81 -16.29 3.56
N ALA A 312 20.09 -16.22 3.96
CA ALA A 312 21.20 -16.64 3.13
C ALA A 312 21.10 -18.11 2.65
N ASN A 313 20.48 -18.97 3.44
CA ASN A 313 20.28 -20.40 3.15
C ASN A 313 18.88 -20.72 2.62
N ALA A 314 18.09 -19.73 2.24
CA ALA A 314 16.74 -19.96 1.70
C ALA A 314 16.80 -20.74 0.38
N SER A 315 15.99 -21.81 0.26
CA SER A 315 15.95 -22.63 -0.94
C SER A 315 15.38 -21.91 -2.15
N TYR A 316 14.54 -20.88 -1.93
CA TYR A 316 13.90 -20.11 -2.99
C TYR A 316 14.67 -18.88 -3.44
N LYS A 317 15.85 -18.63 -2.87
CA LYS A 317 16.65 -17.42 -3.14
C LYS A 317 16.90 -17.19 -4.63
N ASP A 318 17.19 -18.25 -5.37
CA ASP A 318 17.48 -18.17 -6.81
C ASP A 318 16.22 -18.17 -7.68
N ARG A 319 15.05 -18.27 -7.09
CA ARG A 319 13.76 -18.32 -7.78
C ARG A 319 12.97 -17.00 -7.67
N ILE A 320 13.59 -15.93 -7.15
CA ILE A 320 12.94 -14.63 -6.97
C ILE A 320 13.11 -13.78 -8.22
N TYR A 321 11.99 -13.30 -8.74
CA TYR A 321 11.87 -12.34 -9.84
C TYR A 321 11.19 -11.08 -9.33
N ILE A 322 11.67 -9.93 -9.76
CA ILE A 322 11.15 -8.63 -9.36
C ILE A 322 10.89 -7.76 -10.58
N THR A 323 10.01 -6.79 -10.44
CA THR A 323 9.69 -5.81 -11.48
C THR A 323 9.24 -4.48 -10.86
N GLY A 324 9.21 -3.42 -11.63
CA GLY A 324 8.73 -2.12 -11.18
C GLY A 324 9.58 -1.50 -10.08
N ALA A 325 8.92 -1.07 -9.01
CA ALA A 325 9.57 -0.42 -7.86
C ALA A 325 10.38 -1.36 -6.97
N CYS A 326 10.26 -2.67 -7.19
CA CYS A 326 10.94 -3.68 -6.38
C CYS A 326 12.45 -3.67 -6.60
N GLY A 327 13.19 -3.95 -5.55
CA GLY A 327 14.64 -4.10 -5.61
C GLY A 327 15.13 -5.08 -4.55
N LEU A 328 15.90 -6.06 -4.98
CA LEU A 328 16.52 -7.05 -4.11
C LEU A 328 17.77 -7.56 -4.78
N GLU A 329 18.91 -7.46 -4.09
CA GLU A 329 20.18 -7.91 -4.62
C GLU A 329 20.14 -9.41 -4.94
N GLY A 330 20.57 -9.77 -6.14
CA GLY A 330 20.58 -11.15 -6.62
C GLY A 330 19.27 -11.65 -7.22
N ALA A 331 18.18 -10.90 -7.14
CA ALA A 331 16.92 -11.26 -7.78
C ALA A 331 16.99 -10.99 -9.30
N HIS A 332 16.19 -11.77 -10.05
CA HIS A 332 16.06 -11.58 -11.48
C HIS A 332 15.10 -10.43 -11.77
N TYR A 333 15.54 -9.42 -12.49
CA TYR A 333 14.73 -8.25 -12.83
C TYR A 333 13.99 -8.43 -14.15
N ILE A 334 12.69 -8.20 -14.15
CA ILE A 334 11.85 -8.15 -15.36
C ILE A 334 11.71 -6.69 -15.78
N PRO A 335 12.22 -6.31 -16.97
CA PRO A 335 12.17 -4.92 -17.44
C PRO A 335 10.74 -4.40 -17.61
N GLU A 336 10.63 -3.07 -17.53
CA GLU A 336 9.38 -2.35 -17.76
C GLU A 336 8.84 -2.56 -19.19
N ARG A 337 7.55 -2.30 -19.34
CA ARG A 337 6.88 -2.27 -20.63
C ARG A 337 7.54 -1.23 -21.55
N LYS A 338 7.73 -1.58 -22.80
CA LYS A 338 8.31 -0.71 -23.82
C LYS A 338 7.49 -0.77 -25.10
N ASP A 339 7.29 0.37 -25.74
CA ASP A 339 6.65 0.48 -27.07
C ASP A 339 5.28 -0.22 -27.13
N GLY A 340 4.49 -0.11 -26.07
CA GLY A 340 3.18 -0.73 -25.97
C GLY A 340 3.20 -2.26 -25.82
N LYS A 341 4.37 -2.87 -25.69
CA LYS A 341 4.51 -4.32 -25.49
C LYS A 341 4.39 -4.69 -24.02
N PRO A 342 3.81 -5.85 -23.69
CA PRO A 342 3.74 -6.33 -22.31
C PRO A 342 5.14 -6.65 -21.77
N LYS A 343 5.23 -6.75 -20.44
CA LYS A 343 6.45 -7.28 -19.81
C LYS A 343 6.71 -8.69 -20.33
N ASP A 344 7.96 -9.03 -20.52
CA ASP A 344 8.37 -10.35 -21.03
C ASP A 344 8.67 -11.30 -19.86
N PHE A 345 7.79 -12.27 -19.64
CA PHE A 345 7.91 -13.27 -18.59
C PHE A 345 8.49 -14.61 -19.10
N SER A 346 9.06 -14.63 -20.30
CA SER A 346 9.56 -15.88 -20.92
C SER A 346 10.61 -16.60 -20.07
N ALA A 347 11.55 -15.86 -19.46
CA ALA A 347 12.57 -16.43 -18.58
C ALA A 347 11.95 -17.05 -17.31
N LEU A 348 10.98 -16.35 -16.74
CA LEU A 348 10.22 -16.82 -15.57
C LEU A 348 9.46 -18.12 -15.89
N ILE A 349 8.80 -18.17 -17.03
CA ILE A 349 8.05 -19.35 -17.51
C ILE A 349 8.99 -20.52 -17.75
N ALA A 350 10.12 -20.29 -18.44
CA ALA A 350 11.11 -21.34 -18.68
C ALA A 350 11.67 -21.92 -17.37
N HIS A 351 11.89 -21.06 -16.38
CA HIS A 351 12.34 -21.50 -15.05
C HIS A 351 11.27 -22.35 -14.36
N ALA A 352 10.02 -21.94 -14.40
CA ALA A 352 8.90 -22.66 -13.79
C ALA A 352 8.76 -24.07 -14.34
N LYS A 353 8.95 -24.27 -15.65
CA LYS A 353 8.88 -25.58 -16.30
C LYS A 353 9.88 -26.59 -15.75
N GLN A 354 10.96 -26.12 -15.14
CA GLN A 354 12.00 -26.99 -14.55
C GLN A 354 11.78 -27.26 -13.06
N CYS A 355 10.77 -26.62 -12.46
CA CYS A 355 10.50 -26.74 -11.05
C CYS A 355 9.46 -27.84 -10.75
N GLN A 356 9.52 -28.38 -9.54
CA GLN A 356 8.50 -29.29 -9.03
C GLN A 356 7.21 -28.53 -8.73
N PRO A 357 6.04 -29.19 -8.74
CA PRO A 357 4.80 -28.59 -8.28
C PRO A 357 4.90 -28.08 -6.83
N PRO A 358 4.12 -27.07 -6.46
CA PRO A 358 4.07 -26.64 -5.07
C PRO A 358 3.51 -27.72 -4.15
N VAL A 359 3.97 -27.70 -2.90
CA VAL A 359 3.41 -28.54 -1.83
C VAL A 359 2.37 -27.74 -1.07
N ALA A 360 1.20 -28.30 -0.88
CA ALA A 360 0.10 -27.64 -0.16
C ALA A 360 0.52 -27.32 1.29
N ILE A 361 0.27 -26.10 1.73
CA ILE A 361 0.41 -25.71 3.13
C ILE A 361 -0.95 -25.67 3.83
N GLU A 362 -2.02 -25.62 3.09
CA GLU A 362 -3.40 -25.67 3.54
C GLU A 362 -4.31 -26.14 2.41
N ASN A 363 -5.54 -26.48 2.73
CA ASN A 363 -6.57 -26.87 1.78
C ASN A 363 -7.87 -26.13 2.10
N GLY A 364 -8.83 -26.24 1.22
CA GLY A 364 -10.14 -25.60 1.37
C GLY A 364 -10.30 -24.39 0.47
N THR A 365 -11.29 -23.59 0.81
CA THR A 365 -11.66 -22.40 0.05
C THR A 365 -11.98 -21.24 0.98
N LEU A 366 -11.91 -20.03 0.43
CA LEU A 366 -12.45 -18.84 1.10
C LEU A 366 -13.33 -18.06 0.12
N ILE A 367 -14.17 -17.18 0.65
CA ILE A 367 -15.08 -16.34 -0.11
C ILE A 367 -14.67 -14.89 0.05
N GLY A 368 -14.66 -14.15 -1.06
CA GLY A 368 -14.42 -12.72 -1.09
C GLY A 368 -15.10 -12.08 -2.30
N GLY A 369 -14.80 -10.82 -2.56
CA GLY A 369 -15.36 -10.09 -3.69
C GLY A 369 -16.48 -9.13 -3.32
N PHE A 370 -16.51 -8.67 -2.07
CA PHE A 370 -17.52 -7.76 -1.54
C PHE A 370 -17.08 -6.30 -1.65
N ALA A 371 -16.74 -5.87 -2.87
CA ALA A 371 -16.47 -4.47 -3.18
C ALA A 371 -17.80 -3.71 -3.34
N HIS A 372 -17.71 -2.39 -3.55
CA HIS A 372 -18.89 -1.52 -3.49
C HIS A 372 -20.03 -1.91 -4.46
N ALA A 373 -19.72 -2.32 -5.69
CA ALA A 373 -20.77 -2.72 -6.65
C ALA A 373 -21.52 -3.97 -6.17
N GLN A 374 -20.81 -4.95 -5.64
CA GLN A 374 -21.41 -6.20 -5.15
C GLN A 374 -22.23 -5.96 -3.88
N VAL A 375 -21.74 -5.15 -2.95
CA VAL A 375 -22.48 -4.83 -1.71
C VAL A 375 -23.71 -3.97 -2.03
N THR A 376 -23.59 -3.04 -2.97
CA THR A 376 -24.75 -2.25 -3.44
C THR A 376 -25.84 -3.15 -4.05
N ALA A 377 -25.45 -4.19 -4.79
CA ALA A 377 -26.40 -5.17 -5.31
C ALA A 377 -27.12 -5.96 -4.21
N LEU A 378 -26.50 -6.09 -3.03
CA LEU A 378 -27.07 -6.74 -1.84
C LEU A 378 -27.67 -5.73 -0.85
N ALA A 379 -27.79 -4.46 -1.23
CA ALA A 379 -28.18 -3.39 -0.32
C ALA A 379 -29.51 -3.66 0.41
N ASP A 380 -30.52 -4.19 -0.27
CA ASP A 380 -31.81 -4.49 0.33
C ASP A 380 -31.69 -5.50 1.47
N LYS A 381 -30.92 -6.57 1.27
CA LYS A 381 -30.65 -7.58 2.30
C LYS A 381 -29.90 -7.00 3.49
N VAL A 382 -28.89 -6.18 3.23
CA VAL A 382 -28.08 -5.56 4.27
C VAL A 382 -28.93 -4.59 5.08
N VAL A 383 -29.71 -3.73 4.42
CA VAL A 383 -30.61 -2.77 5.07
C VAL A 383 -31.67 -3.48 5.90
N ASP A 384 -32.30 -4.52 5.37
CA ASP A 384 -33.29 -5.30 6.11
C ASP A 384 -32.69 -5.96 7.34
N ALA A 385 -31.48 -6.50 7.25
CA ALA A 385 -30.78 -7.09 8.38
C ALA A 385 -30.45 -6.05 9.47
N VAL A 386 -30.08 -4.83 9.07
CA VAL A 386 -29.83 -3.72 10.03
C VAL A 386 -31.14 -3.29 10.69
N LYS A 387 -32.20 -3.07 9.91
CA LYS A 387 -33.50 -2.61 10.43
C LYS A 387 -34.16 -3.63 11.36
N SER A 388 -33.99 -4.92 11.08
CA SER A 388 -34.54 -5.99 11.92
C SER A 388 -33.72 -6.26 13.19
N GLY A 389 -32.52 -5.67 13.30
CA GLY A 389 -31.59 -5.94 14.39
C GLY A 389 -30.76 -7.20 14.21
N ALA A 390 -30.88 -7.91 13.08
CA ALA A 390 -30.06 -9.08 12.77
C ALA A 390 -28.58 -8.71 12.64
N ILE A 391 -28.28 -7.52 12.11
CA ILE A 391 -26.96 -6.91 12.14
C ILE A 391 -27.02 -5.68 13.06
N ARG A 392 -26.34 -5.75 14.19
CA ARG A 392 -26.27 -4.65 15.15
C ARG A 392 -25.19 -3.65 14.80
N LYS A 393 -24.03 -4.12 14.34
CA LYS A 393 -22.86 -3.29 14.08
C LYS A 393 -21.96 -3.87 13.01
N PHE A 394 -21.35 -2.96 12.23
CA PHE A 394 -20.27 -3.29 11.31
C PHE A 394 -18.93 -2.86 11.91
N PHE A 395 -17.91 -3.67 11.72
CA PHE A 395 -16.55 -3.36 12.10
C PHE A 395 -15.69 -3.27 10.83
N VAL A 396 -15.24 -2.08 10.51
CA VAL A 396 -14.24 -1.90 9.44
C VAL A 396 -12.90 -2.26 10.06
N MET A 397 -12.44 -3.45 9.76
CA MET A 397 -11.16 -4.00 10.18
C MET A 397 -10.33 -4.18 8.90
N ALA A 398 -9.65 -3.12 8.48
CA ALA A 398 -8.94 -3.06 7.22
C ALA A 398 -7.49 -2.62 7.46
N GLY A 399 -6.68 -2.68 6.42
CA GLY A 399 -5.31 -2.18 6.41
C GLY A 399 -4.26 -3.26 6.27
N CYS A 400 -3.16 -3.12 6.99
CA CYS A 400 -1.98 -3.95 6.88
C CYS A 400 -1.94 -5.08 7.92
N ASP A 401 -1.05 -6.03 7.68
CA ASP A 401 -0.62 -7.01 8.68
C ASP A 401 0.88 -6.84 8.94
N GLY A 402 1.46 -7.57 9.88
CA GLY A 402 2.85 -7.51 10.23
C GLY A 402 3.28 -8.61 11.18
N ARG A 403 4.57 -8.61 11.53
CA ARG A 403 5.22 -9.69 12.28
C ARG A 403 4.98 -9.66 13.77
N MET A 404 4.66 -8.49 14.34
CA MET A 404 4.55 -8.35 15.81
C MET A 404 3.47 -9.26 16.38
N LYS A 405 3.80 -9.95 17.46
CA LYS A 405 2.88 -10.81 18.18
C LYS A 405 1.62 -10.06 18.67
N SER A 406 1.76 -8.78 18.96
CA SER A 406 0.63 -7.92 19.35
C SER A 406 -0.49 -7.89 18.33
N ARG A 407 -0.24 -8.25 17.07
CA ARG A 407 -1.27 -8.32 16.02
C ARG A 407 -2.21 -9.53 16.16
N GLU A 408 -1.93 -10.46 17.07
CA GLU A 408 -2.89 -11.51 17.45
C GLU A 408 -4.16 -10.89 18.04
N TYR A 409 -4.08 -9.67 18.53
CA TYR A 409 -5.24 -8.87 18.94
C TYR A 409 -6.36 -8.90 17.89
N TYR A 410 -6.03 -8.76 16.62
CA TYR A 410 -7.05 -8.69 15.56
C TYR A 410 -7.74 -10.03 15.32
N THR A 411 -7.03 -11.13 15.42
CA THR A 411 -7.61 -12.48 15.34
C THR A 411 -8.53 -12.73 16.53
N GLU A 412 -8.07 -12.46 17.73
CA GLU A 412 -8.84 -12.64 18.97
C GLU A 412 -10.07 -11.72 18.99
N PHE A 413 -9.91 -10.45 18.55
CA PHE A 413 -11.01 -9.49 18.44
C PHE A 413 -12.11 -10.04 17.52
N ALA A 414 -11.75 -10.54 16.34
CA ALA A 414 -12.73 -11.12 15.40
C ALA A 414 -13.43 -12.34 15.99
N GLN A 415 -12.70 -13.21 16.69
CA GLN A 415 -13.25 -14.41 17.32
C GLN A 415 -14.25 -14.07 18.44
N LYS A 416 -14.01 -12.99 19.18
CA LYS A 416 -14.82 -12.57 20.32
C LYS A 416 -15.98 -11.63 19.95
N LEU A 417 -16.04 -11.17 18.70
CA LEU A 417 -17.17 -10.35 18.26
C LEU A 417 -18.50 -11.11 18.37
N PRO A 418 -19.57 -10.46 18.87
CA PRO A 418 -20.88 -11.09 18.93
C PRO A 418 -21.39 -11.52 17.54
N GLY A 419 -22.25 -12.54 17.53
CA GLY A 419 -22.78 -13.14 16.29
C GLY A 419 -23.66 -12.23 15.44
N ASP A 420 -24.08 -11.08 15.97
CA ASP A 420 -24.86 -10.07 15.26
C ASP A 420 -24.00 -8.92 14.68
N THR A 421 -22.72 -9.16 14.49
CA THR A 421 -21.78 -8.19 13.92
C THR A 421 -21.16 -8.71 12.63
N VAL A 422 -20.78 -7.78 11.74
CA VAL A 422 -20.17 -8.07 10.45
C VAL A 422 -18.86 -7.31 10.33
N ILE A 423 -17.82 -7.98 9.85
CA ILE A 423 -16.51 -7.39 9.56
C ILE A 423 -16.45 -7.00 8.08
N LEU A 424 -16.14 -5.73 7.81
CA LEU A 424 -15.81 -5.21 6.48
C LEU A 424 -14.29 -5.04 6.42
N THR A 425 -13.64 -5.68 5.46
CA THR A 425 -12.18 -5.68 5.38
C THR A 425 -11.64 -5.40 3.98
N ALA A 426 -10.40 -4.96 3.94
CA ALA A 426 -9.57 -4.78 2.74
C ALA A 426 -8.10 -4.77 3.17
N GLY A 427 -7.21 -5.25 2.31
CA GLY A 427 -5.78 -5.31 2.60
C GLY A 427 -5.35 -6.56 3.36
N CYS A 428 -4.07 -6.63 3.72
CA CYS A 428 -3.48 -7.79 4.40
C CYS A 428 -4.05 -8.07 5.80
N ALA A 429 -4.68 -7.10 6.43
CA ALA A 429 -5.32 -7.28 7.74
C ALA A 429 -6.30 -8.47 7.73
N LYS A 430 -6.95 -8.72 6.60
CA LYS A 430 -7.90 -9.83 6.42
C LYS A 430 -7.35 -11.19 6.84
N TYR A 431 -6.06 -11.42 6.67
CA TYR A 431 -5.46 -12.72 6.97
C TYR A 431 -5.50 -13.09 8.46
N ARG A 432 -5.78 -12.14 9.33
CA ARG A 432 -5.97 -12.41 10.76
C ARG A 432 -7.32 -13.06 11.07
N TYR A 433 -8.29 -13.01 10.15
CA TYR A 433 -9.64 -13.53 10.39
C TYR A 433 -10.38 -14.07 9.17
N ASN A 434 -9.84 -13.99 7.95
CA ASN A 434 -10.58 -14.44 6.76
C ASN A 434 -10.72 -15.97 6.63
N LYS A 435 -9.95 -16.72 7.40
CA LYS A 435 -10.02 -18.18 7.44
C LYS A 435 -10.71 -18.71 8.70
N LEU A 436 -11.24 -17.82 9.54
CA LEU A 436 -12.04 -18.19 10.70
C LEU A 436 -13.46 -18.58 10.26
N ALA A 437 -14.04 -19.57 10.92
CA ALA A 437 -15.42 -20.01 10.67
C ALA A 437 -16.40 -19.15 11.49
N LEU A 438 -16.63 -17.92 11.09
CA LEU A 438 -17.52 -16.99 11.79
C LEU A 438 -18.99 -17.11 11.37
N GLY A 439 -19.28 -17.83 10.29
CA GLY A 439 -20.65 -18.04 9.82
C GLY A 439 -21.24 -16.88 9.04
N ASP A 440 -22.56 -16.84 9.00
CA ASP A 440 -23.32 -15.80 8.28
C ASP A 440 -24.49 -15.27 9.10
N ILE A 441 -25.08 -14.17 8.63
CA ILE A 441 -26.32 -13.58 9.15
C ILE A 441 -27.28 -13.49 7.96
N ASN A 442 -28.31 -14.34 7.95
CA ASN A 442 -29.32 -14.37 6.88
C ASN A 442 -28.70 -14.55 5.48
N GLY A 443 -27.64 -15.36 5.39
CA GLY A 443 -26.90 -15.59 4.15
C GLY A 443 -25.81 -14.58 3.84
N ILE A 444 -25.65 -13.54 4.66
CA ILE A 444 -24.57 -12.56 4.54
C ILE A 444 -23.37 -13.06 5.34
N PRO A 445 -22.22 -13.37 4.72
CA PRO A 445 -21.03 -13.76 5.48
C PRO A 445 -20.65 -12.69 6.50
N ARG A 446 -20.14 -13.11 7.64
CA ARG A 446 -19.74 -12.17 8.70
C ARG A 446 -18.38 -11.55 8.45
N VAL A 447 -17.65 -11.98 7.41
CA VAL A 447 -16.43 -11.34 6.92
C VAL A 447 -16.63 -11.01 5.45
N LEU A 448 -16.64 -9.74 5.12
CA LEU A 448 -16.85 -9.24 3.76
C LEU A 448 -15.55 -8.56 3.27
N ASP A 449 -14.81 -9.27 2.43
CA ASP A 449 -13.55 -8.78 1.86
C ASP A 449 -13.79 -7.99 0.59
N ALA A 450 -13.48 -6.71 0.61
CA ALA A 450 -13.61 -5.81 -0.54
C ALA A 450 -12.42 -5.89 -1.52
N GLY A 451 -11.24 -6.31 -1.06
CA GLY A 451 -10.07 -6.39 -1.92
C GLY A 451 -8.75 -5.99 -1.30
N GLN A 452 -7.90 -5.35 -2.09
CA GLN A 452 -6.58 -4.86 -1.68
C GLN A 452 -6.69 -3.63 -0.76
N CYS A 453 -5.57 -3.17 -0.23
CA CYS A 453 -5.57 -1.98 0.65
C CYS A 453 -6.19 -0.74 -0.02
N ASN A 454 -5.98 -0.53 -1.32
CA ASN A 454 -6.64 0.54 -2.08
C ASN A 454 -8.16 0.39 -2.16
N ASP A 455 -8.68 -0.83 -2.01
CA ASP A 455 -10.13 -1.09 -1.96
C ASP A 455 -10.76 -0.69 -0.62
N SER A 456 -9.99 -0.10 0.28
CA SER A 456 -10.55 0.71 1.37
C SER A 456 -11.44 1.83 0.84
N TYR A 457 -11.20 2.27 -0.40
CA TYR A 457 -12.13 3.14 -1.14
C TYR A 457 -13.52 2.50 -1.27
N SER A 458 -13.61 1.21 -1.58
CA SER A 458 -14.89 0.49 -1.59
C SER A 458 -15.59 0.54 -0.24
N LEU A 459 -14.86 0.40 0.85
CA LEU A 459 -15.44 0.47 2.20
C LEU A 459 -16.02 1.86 2.48
N ALA A 460 -15.34 2.90 2.05
CA ALA A 460 -15.82 4.27 2.15
C ALA A 460 -17.08 4.49 1.29
N VAL A 461 -17.09 4.00 0.07
CA VAL A 461 -18.27 4.09 -0.83
C VAL A 461 -19.47 3.37 -0.23
N ILE A 462 -19.26 2.17 0.33
CA ILE A 462 -20.30 1.41 1.02
C ILE A 462 -20.88 2.22 2.19
N ALA A 463 -20.02 2.81 3.02
CA ALA A 463 -20.46 3.63 4.15
C ALA A 463 -21.27 4.84 3.69
N LEU A 464 -20.81 5.56 2.67
CA LEU A 464 -21.51 6.72 2.11
C LEU A 464 -22.86 6.31 1.50
N LYS A 465 -22.93 5.15 0.85
CA LYS A 465 -24.18 4.63 0.29
C LYS A 465 -25.19 4.25 1.38
N LEU A 466 -24.73 3.62 2.45
CA LEU A 466 -25.58 3.31 3.59
C LEU A 466 -26.08 4.58 4.28
N LYS A 467 -25.22 5.59 4.42
CA LYS A 467 -25.61 6.92 4.93
C LYS A 467 -26.77 7.50 4.10
N GLU A 468 -26.68 7.46 2.77
CA GLU A 468 -27.72 7.94 1.87
C GLU A 468 -29.02 7.14 2.03
N ILE A 469 -28.95 5.81 2.04
CA ILE A 469 -30.12 4.94 2.16
C ILE A 469 -30.84 5.15 3.49
N PHE A 470 -30.11 5.30 4.58
CA PHE A 470 -30.68 5.56 5.91
C PHE A 470 -31.09 7.02 6.14
N GLY A 471 -30.84 7.92 5.18
CA GLY A 471 -31.18 9.34 5.29
C GLY A 471 -30.44 10.07 6.40
N LEU A 472 -29.18 9.69 6.65
CA LEU A 472 -28.36 10.29 7.70
C LEU A 472 -27.57 11.49 7.17
N ASP A 473 -27.32 12.48 8.02
CA ASP A 473 -26.57 13.68 7.68
C ASP A 473 -25.05 13.50 7.81
N ASP A 474 -24.63 12.58 8.68
CA ASP A 474 -23.23 12.35 9.01
C ASP A 474 -22.91 10.86 8.94
N VAL A 475 -21.84 10.50 8.25
CA VAL A 475 -21.36 9.12 8.13
C VAL A 475 -21.06 8.49 9.50
N ASN A 476 -20.71 9.29 10.49
CA ASN A 476 -20.42 8.83 11.84
C ASN A 476 -21.67 8.41 12.65
N GLN A 477 -22.85 8.65 12.11
CA GLN A 477 -24.12 8.18 12.69
C GLN A 477 -24.45 6.73 12.32
N LEU A 478 -23.72 6.15 11.36
CA LEU A 478 -23.87 4.74 10.98
C LEU A 478 -23.39 3.81 12.10
N PRO A 479 -23.96 2.60 12.20
CA PRO A 479 -23.51 1.60 13.17
C PRO A 479 -22.21 0.94 12.72
N ILE A 480 -21.17 1.74 12.50
CA ILE A 480 -19.85 1.30 12.03
C ILE A 480 -18.78 1.73 13.03
N VAL A 481 -17.92 0.78 13.40
CA VAL A 481 -16.71 1.02 14.18
C VAL A 481 -15.50 0.79 13.26
N TYR A 482 -14.54 1.70 13.33
CA TYR A 482 -13.30 1.62 12.54
C TYR A 482 -12.17 1.16 13.45
N ASN A 483 -11.72 -0.08 13.27
CA ASN A 483 -10.60 -0.67 14.00
C ASN A 483 -9.52 -1.07 12.98
N ILE A 484 -8.66 -0.11 12.64
CA ILE A 484 -7.75 -0.17 11.50
C ILE A 484 -6.36 -0.61 11.95
N ALA A 485 -5.80 -1.56 11.24
CA ALA A 485 -4.41 -1.99 11.41
C ALA A 485 -3.54 -1.30 10.35
N TRP A 486 -2.41 -0.74 10.75
CA TRP A 486 -1.50 -0.10 9.83
C TRP A 486 -0.09 -0.69 9.94
N TYR A 487 0.68 -0.56 8.86
CA TYR A 487 2.08 -0.98 8.83
C TYR A 487 2.92 -0.02 8.00
N GLU A 488 2.48 0.32 6.80
CA GLU A 488 3.27 1.10 5.87
C GLU A 488 2.47 2.26 5.23
N GLN A 489 3.07 2.93 4.26
CA GLN A 489 2.63 4.25 3.81
C GLN A 489 1.31 4.24 3.04
N LYS A 490 0.92 3.11 2.45
CA LYS A 490 -0.40 3.02 1.81
C LYS A 490 -1.52 3.11 2.86
N ALA A 491 -1.29 2.58 4.05
CA ALA A 491 -2.23 2.79 5.16
C ALA A 491 -2.29 4.25 5.61
N VAL A 492 -1.19 4.98 5.50
CA VAL A 492 -1.16 6.41 5.84
C VAL A 492 -2.07 7.21 4.90
N ILE A 493 -1.97 7.00 3.59
CA ILE A 493 -2.85 7.72 2.65
C ILE A 493 -4.32 7.30 2.81
N VAL A 494 -4.60 6.03 3.10
CA VAL A 494 -5.96 5.57 3.39
C VAL A 494 -6.52 6.29 4.62
N LEU A 495 -5.74 6.39 5.70
CA LEU A 495 -6.14 7.12 6.90
C LEU A 495 -6.48 8.58 6.59
N LEU A 496 -5.58 9.28 5.90
CA LEU A 496 -5.79 10.68 5.53
C LEU A 496 -7.03 10.86 4.64
N ALA A 497 -7.28 9.92 3.73
CA ALA A 497 -8.46 9.93 2.87
C ALA A 497 -9.75 9.76 3.69
N LEU A 498 -9.77 8.85 4.66
CA LEU A 498 -10.93 8.68 5.55
C LEU A 498 -11.21 9.95 6.36
N LEU A 499 -10.17 10.60 6.87
CA LEU A 499 -10.32 11.89 7.58
C LEU A 499 -10.89 12.97 6.65
N ALA A 500 -10.43 13.02 5.40
CA ALA A 500 -10.95 13.96 4.39
C ALA A 500 -12.43 13.72 4.07
N LEU A 501 -12.90 12.49 4.17
CA LEU A 501 -14.31 12.12 3.98
C LEU A 501 -15.18 12.35 5.23
N GLY A 502 -14.59 12.87 6.30
CA GLY A 502 -15.30 13.18 7.53
C GLY A 502 -15.46 12.02 8.51
N VAL A 503 -14.77 10.90 8.28
CA VAL A 503 -14.77 9.78 9.22
C VAL A 503 -14.02 10.17 10.49
N LYS A 504 -14.63 9.91 11.64
CA LYS A 504 -14.06 10.19 12.96
C LYS A 504 -14.03 8.91 13.81
N HIS A 505 -13.32 8.98 14.93
CA HIS A 505 -13.23 7.89 15.90
C HIS A 505 -12.61 6.61 15.35
N ILE A 506 -11.58 6.77 14.50
CA ILE A 506 -10.80 5.64 14.00
C ILE A 506 -9.86 5.15 15.11
N HIS A 507 -9.92 3.85 15.40
CA HIS A 507 -8.98 3.17 16.29
C HIS A 507 -7.86 2.60 15.42
N LEU A 508 -6.64 3.03 15.68
CA LEU A 508 -5.47 2.72 14.87
C LEU A 508 -4.48 1.89 15.68
N GLY A 509 -4.13 0.74 15.17
CA GLY A 509 -3.22 -0.18 15.86
C GLY A 509 -2.29 -0.96 14.92
N PRO A 510 -1.45 -1.82 15.53
CA PRO A 510 -1.34 -2.13 16.96
C PRO A 510 -0.73 -1.02 17.82
N THR A 511 -0.06 -0.05 17.21
CA THR A 511 0.49 1.16 17.87
C THR A 511 0.18 2.38 17.02
N LEU A 512 0.15 3.55 17.63
CA LEU A 512 0.11 4.80 16.88
C LEU A 512 1.46 5.04 16.18
N PRO A 513 1.48 5.73 15.03
CA PRO A 513 2.71 5.96 14.29
C PRO A 513 3.78 6.70 15.10
N ALA A 514 5.01 6.18 15.05
CA ALA A 514 6.16 6.78 15.72
C ALA A 514 6.49 8.19 15.21
N PHE A 515 6.12 8.49 13.96
CA PHE A 515 6.35 9.81 13.35
C PHE A 515 5.37 10.88 13.81
N LEU A 516 4.37 10.55 14.62
CA LEU A 516 3.49 11.54 15.22
C LEU A 516 4.16 12.10 16.49
N SER A 517 4.50 13.39 16.49
CA SER A 517 4.95 14.07 17.70
C SER A 517 3.81 14.13 18.73
N PRO A 518 4.10 14.35 20.02
CA PRO A 518 3.03 14.47 21.02
C PRO A 518 1.97 15.52 20.68
N ASN A 519 2.38 16.68 20.18
CA ASN A 519 1.45 17.75 19.82
C ASN A 519 0.61 17.40 18.57
N VAL A 520 1.22 16.80 17.55
CA VAL A 520 0.51 16.36 16.33
C VAL A 520 -0.48 15.24 16.68
N LYS A 521 -0.05 14.30 17.51
CA LYS A 521 -0.92 13.23 18.02
C LYS A 521 -2.15 13.81 18.72
N ASN A 522 -1.96 14.81 19.59
CA ASN A 522 -3.06 15.46 20.30
C ASN A 522 -4.04 16.15 19.35
N VAL A 523 -3.56 16.80 18.30
CA VAL A 523 -4.41 17.40 17.26
C VAL A 523 -5.30 16.35 16.60
N LEU A 524 -4.73 15.20 16.24
CA LEU A 524 -5.48 14.10 15.63
C LEU A 524 -6.53 13.53 16.58
N ILE A 525 -6.20 13.39 17.85
CA ILE A 525 -7.11 12.89 18.88
C ILE A 525 -8.27 13.88 19.12
N GLU A 526 -7.95 15.16 19.30
CA GLU A 526 -8.94 16.18 19.64
C GLU A 526 -9.85 16.54 18.47
N GLN A 527 -9.31 16.68 17.26
CA GLN A 527 -10.08 17.12 16.09
C GLN A 527 -10.79 15.99 15.35
N PHE A 528 -10.21 14.79 15.34
CA PHE A 528 -10.71 13.66 14.56
C PHE A 528 -11.11 12.46 15.41
N GLY A 529 -10.84 12.49 16.71
CA GLY A 529 -11.15 11.39 17.60
C GLY A 529 -10.33 10.13 17.35
N ILE A 530 -9.15 10.25 16.72
CA ILE A 530 -8.27 9.10 16.52
C ILE A 530 -7.86 8.57 17.89
N GLY A 531 -7.93 7.25 18.04
CA GLY A 531 -7.49 6.56 19.24
C GLY A 531 -6.65 5.35 18.92
N GLY A 532 -6.00 4.81 19.94
CA GLY A 532 -5.31 3.53 19.88
C GLY A 532 -6.24 2.39 20.25
N ILE A 533 -5.63 1.21 20.41
CA ILE A 533 -6.32 0.02 20.91
C ILE A 533 -5.82 -0.30 22.32
N SER A 534 -6.66 -1.07 23.04
CA SER A 534 -6.36 -1.56 24.38
C SER A 534 -6.38 -3.09 24.37
N THR A 535 -6.98 -3.74 25.36
CA THR A 535 -7.21 -5.18 25.30
C THR A 535 -8.45 -5.48 24.46
N VAL A 536 -8.52 -6.70 23.92
CA VAL A 536 -9.69 -7.14 23.13
C VAL A 536 -10.98 -6.98 23.90
N ASP A 537 -11.01 -7.44 25.14
CA ASP A 537 -12.22 -7.41 25.97
C ASP A 537 -12.68 -5.98 26.29
N GLU A 538 -11.75 -5.10 26.65
CA GLU A 538 -12.04 -3.69 26.90
C GLU A 538 -12.56 -2.98 25.64
N ASP A 539 -11.93 -3.23 24.50
CA ASP A 539 -12.31 -2.61 23.24
C ASP A 539 -13.68 -3.09 22.74
N ILE A 540 -14.00 -4.37 22.86
CA ILE A 540 -15.32 -4.89 22.48
C ILE A 540 -16.42 -4.24 23.32
N VAL A 541 -16.23 -4.13 24.63
CA VAL A 541 -17.21 -3.46 25.51
C VAL A 541 -17.39 -2.00 25.08
N LYS A 542 -16.28 -1.29 24.88
CA LYS A 542 -16.28 0.12 24.47
C LYS A 542 -16.98 0.33 23.12
N PHE A 543 -16.67 -0.51 22.14
CA PHE A 543 -17.16 -0.33 20.76
C PHE A 543 -18.63 -0.74 20.59
N LEU A 544 -19.13 -1.58 21.45
CA LEU A 544 -20.53 -2.03 21.44
C LEU A 544 -21.46 -1.22 22.36
N SER A 545 -20.88 -0.37 23.19
CA SER A 545 -21.68 0.48 24.11
C SER A 545 -22.40 1.61 23.40
#